data_5d0de3664ec86de179596db674133d8c
#
_entry.id   5d0de3664ec86de179596db674133d8c
#
_cell.length_a   1.000
_cell.length_b   1.000
_cell.length_c   1.000
_cell.angle_alpha   90.00
_cell.angle_beta   90.00
_cell.angle_gamma   90.00
#
_symmetry.space_group_name_H-M   'P 1'
#
loop_
_entity.id
_entity.type
_entity.pdbx_description
1 polymer ?
#
loop_
_entity_poly.entity_id
_entity_poly.type
_entity_poly.pdbx_seq_one_letter_code
_entity_poly.pdbx_strand_id
1 'polypeptide(L)'
;CIGVDSRFYPSAYVGDLEDLRTVNALKETIQRMETLLEVEPSVVVCDMHPKYNSTVVAEELGLPVLKVQHHYAHILSCMAENDWMEQVIGVSFDGTGYGTDGTIWGGEILLADLDGFRRIGSIEPFLQAGGDLSAKEGWRIAVSLIWQISESKDEVIQIIQKLGLCEEKEAKVQLAMLERKINAVESTSAGRLFDGISAILGIRKKSSFEGEASMALEFAAEAYEKRSGEKKINVLDGQKCLTESADDGRELLLTSRLVRAAVEVVSNIGENAVAEDTFD
;
A
#
# COMPACT_ATOMS: atom_id res chain seq x y z
N CYS A 1 -4.34 7.30 -21.90
CA CYS A 1 -5.59 8.06 -21.99
C CYS A 1 -5.34 9.38 -22.69
N ILE A 2 -6.24 9.80 -23.60
CA ILE A 2 -6.24 11.15 -24.22
C ILE A 2 -7.51 11.87 -23.77
N GLY A 3 -7.37 13.08 -23.25
CA GLY A 3 -8.48 13.97 -22.92
C GLY A 3 -8.76 14.94 -24.07
N VAL A 4 -10.02 15.07 -24.47
CA VAL A 4 -10.48 16.02 -25.49
C VAL A 4 -11.76 16.68 -24.97
N ASP A 5 -11.73 17.99 -24.77
CA ASP A 5 -12.79 18.75 -24.12
C ASP A 5 -13.16 18.15 -22.74
N SER A 6 -14.36 17.63 -22.59
CA SER A 6 -14.86 16.98 -21.36
C SER A 6 -14.83 15.45 -21.42
N ARG A 7 -14.17 14.85 -22.40
CA ARG A 7 -14.15 13.41 -22.61
C ARG A 7 -12.75 12.84 -22.44
N PHE A 8 -12.68 11.65 -21.87
CA PHE A 8 -11.44 10.91 -21.69
C PHE A 8 -11.53 9.58 -22.44
N TYR A 9 -10.53 9.31 -23.26
CA TYR A 9 -10.42 8.12 -24.10
C TYR A 9 -9.29 7.23 -23.56
N PRO A 10 -9.59 6.21 -22.73
CA PRO A 10 -8.56 5.28 -22.24
C PRO A 10 -8.09 4.36 -23.37
N SER A 11 -6.82 4.02 -23.37
CA SER A 11 -6.28 2.97 -24.23
C SER A 11 -6.68 1.58 -23.73
N ALA A 12 -6.50 0.57 -24.58
CA ALA A 12 -6.38 -0.80 -24.09
C ALA A 12 -5.14 -0.94 -23.17
N TYR A 13 -5.15 -1.94 -22.31
CA TYR A 13 -4.00 -2.27 -21.49
C TYR A 13 -2.80 -2.66 -22.36
N VAL A 14 -1.65 -2.03 -22.14
CA VAL A 14 -0.45 -2.22 -22.98
C VAL A 14 0.55 -3.23 -22.38
N GLY A 15 0.36 -3.62 -21.11
CA GLY A 15 1.25 -4.52 -20.38
C GLY A 15 2.13 -3.80 -19.36
N ASP A 16 3.03 -4.55 -18.73
CA ASP A 16 3.97 -4.04 -17.74
C ASP A 16 5.09 -3.26 -18.43
N LEU A 17 5.27 -2.00 -18.03
CA LEU A 17 6.26 -1.10 -18.62
C LEU A 17 7.71 -1.37 -18.15
N GLU A 18 7.96 -2.36 -17.32
CA GLU A 18 9.32 -2.87 -17.08
C GLU A 18 9.93 -3.51 -18.35
N ASP A 19 9.07 -4.03 -19.26
CA ASP A 19 9.49 -4.61 -20.54
C ASP A 19 9.56 -3.52 -21.62
N LEU A 20 10.72 -3.39 -22.29
CA LEU A 20 10.91 -2.43 -23.38
C LEU A 20 9.92 -2.62 -24.54
N ARG A 21 9.39 -3.83 -24.75
CA ARG A 21 8.37 -4.09 -25.78
C ARG A 21 7.07 -3.37 -25.43
N THR A 22 6.69 -3.35 -24.17
CA THR A 22 5.48 -2.65 -23.72
C THR A 22 5.69 -1.13 -23.68
N VAL A 23 6.90 -0.64 -23.41
CA VAL A 23 7.25 0.77 -23.58
C VAL A 23 7.08 1.21 -25.05
N ASN A 24 7.54 0.41 -26.01
CA ASN A 24 7.33 0.70 -27.42
C ASN A 24 5.84 0.63 -27.79
N ALA A 25 5.11 -0.37 -27.29
CA ALA A 25 3.67 -0.49 -27.51
C ALA A 25 2.91 0.71 -26.95
N LEU A 26 3.35 1.28 -25.81
CA LEU A 26 2.79 2.53 -25.26
C LEU A 26 2.95 3.70 -26.24
N LYS A 27 4.18 3.90 -26.78
CA LYS A 27 4.46 4.95 -27.76
C LYS A 27 3.63 4.81 -29.04
N GLU A 28 3.56 3.59 -29.58
CA GLU A 28 2.72 3.28 -30.73
C GLU A 28 1.22 3.51 -30.44
N THR A 29 0.78 3.18 -29.24
CA THR A 29 -0.62 3.39 -28.80
C THR A 29 -0.95 4.85 -28.73
N ILE A 30 -0.06 5.71 -28.20
CA ILE A 30 -0.23 7.16 -28.16
C ILE A 30 -0.43 7.69 -29.59
N GLN A 31 0.50 7.41 -30.52
CA GLN A 31 0.44 7.87 -31.91
C GLN A 31 -0.83 7.39 -32.64
N ARG A 32 -1.23 6.14 -32.39
CA ARG A 32 -2.46 5.57 -32.97
C ARG A 32 -3.71 6.27 -32.44
N MET A 33 -3.76 6.56 -31.14
CA MET A 33 -4.88 7.26 -30.54
C MET A 33 -4.98 8.72 -31.02
N GLU A 34 -3.86 9.43 -31.12
CA GLU A 34 -3.80 10.78 -31.69
C GLU A 34 -4.35 10.80 -33.12
N THR A 35 -3.94 9.85 -33.95
CA THR A 35 -4.42 9.70 -35.32
C THR A 35 -5.91 9.36 -35.37
N LEU A 36 -6.37 8.42 -34.53
CA LEU A 36 -7.75 7.96 -34.50
C LEU A 36 -8.74 9.05 -34.05
N LEU A 37 -8.32 9.84 -33.05
CA LEU A 37 -9.13 10.91 -32.49
C LEU A 37 -8.95 12.24 -33.23
N GLU A 38 -8.04 12.30 -34.22
CA GLU A 38 -7.69 13.53 -34.97
C GLU A 38 -7.32 14.71 -34.04
N VAL A 39 -6.47 14.43 -33.02
CA VAL A 39 -6.08 15.41 -31.99
C VAL A 39 -4.57 15.58 -31.91
N GLU A 40 -4.15 16.77 -31.55
CA GLU A 40 -2.77 17.12 -31.20
C GLU A 40 -2.74 17.55 -29.72
N PRO A 41 -2.25 16.70 -28.81
CA PRO A 41 -2.15 17.05 -27.39
C PRO A 41 -1.27 18.27 -27.16
N SER A 42 -1.65 19.15 -26.26
CA SER A 42 -0.90 20.35 -25.88
C SER A 42 -0.13 20.21 -24.57
N VAL A 43 -0.46 19.20 -23.78
CA VAL A 43 0.16 18.90 -22.48
C VAL A 43 0.11 17.40 -22.23
N VAL A 44 1.10 16.89 -21.53
CA VAL A 44 1.10 15.51 -21.03
C VAL A 44 1.09 15.50 -19.50
N VAL A 45 0.28 14.63 -18.93
CA VAL A 45 0.18 14.43 -17.47
C VAL A 45 0.77 13.06 -17.14
N CYS A 46 1.61 12.99 -16.12
CA CYS A 46 2.19 11.73 -15.66
C CYS A 46 2.37 11.71 -14.13
N ASP A 47 2.69 10.53 -13.60
CA ASP A 47 3.04 10.35 -12.19
C ASP A 47 4.30 11.16 -11.82
N MET A 48 4.40 11.57 -10.57
CA MET A 48 5.58 12.25 -10.03
C MET A 48 6.81 11.33 -9.92
N HIS A 49 6.64 10.01 -9.95
CA HIS A 49 7.73 9.07 -9.76
C HIS A 49 8.81 9.22 -10.84
N PRO A 50 10.06 9.58 -10.47
CA PRO A 50 11.07 10.02 -11.45
C PRO A 50 11.64 8.88 -12.30
N LYS A 51 11.43 7.62 -11.90
CA LYS A 51 12.01 6.44 -12.55
C LYS A 51 10.98 5.56 -13.26
N TYR A 52 9.72 5.95 -13.29
CA TYR A 52 8.75 5.17 -14.06
C TYR A 52 9.00 5.34 -15.56
N ASN A 53 8.98 4.24 -16.30
CA ASN A 53 9.12 4.28 -17.75
C ASN A 53 7.98 5.07 -18.42
N SER A 54 6.79 5.12 -17.81
CA SER A 54 5.71 6.02 -18.23
C SER A 54 6.09 7.50 -18.13
N THR A 55 6.78 7.90 -17.07
CA THR A 55 7.28 9.27 -16.88
C THR A 55 8.35 9.60 -17.92
N VAL A 56 9.27 8.66 -18.20
CA VAL A 56 10.28 8.83 -19.25
C VAL A 56 9.63 9.01 -20.61
N VAL A 57 8.65 8.18 -20.96
CA VAL A 57 7.90 8.32 -22.22
C VAL A 57 7.18 9.67 -22.30
N ALA A 58 6.55 10.12 -21.20
CA ALA A 58 5.89 11.42 -21.15
C ALA A 58 6.87 12.58 -21.44
N GLU A 59 8.08 12.53 -20.88
CA GLU A 59 9.14 13.53 -21.12
C GLU A 59 9.68 13.50 -22.56
N GLU A 60 9.71 12.32 -23.18
CA GLU A 60 10.16 12.14 -24.57
C GLU A 60 9.16 12.67 -25.61
N LEU A 61 7.89 12.91 -25.26
CA LEU A 61 6.90 13.46 -26.18
C LEU A 61 7.18 14.91 -26.61
N GLY A 62 8.05 15.62 -25.90
CA GLY A 62 8.43 17.00 -26.21
C GLY A 62 7.33 18.03 -25.93
N LEU A 63 6.29 17.66 -25.20
CA LEU A 63 5.21 18.53 -24.75
C LEU A 63 5.48 19.06 -23.34
N PRO A 64 4.84 20.14 -22.90
CA PRO A 64 4.80 20.50 -21.49
C PRO A 64 4.32 19.35 -20.62
N VAL A 65 5.09 19.00 -19.57
CA VAL A 65 4.80 17.87 -18.67
C VAL A 65 4.26 18.40 -17.36
N LEU A 66 3.08 17.93 -16.96
CA LEU A 66 2.49 18.12 -15.63
C LEU A 66 2.65 16.84 -14.82
N LYS A 67 3.45 16.89 -13.75
CA LYS A 67 3.61 15.78 -12.81
C LYS A 67 2.60 15.89 -11.69
N VAL A 68 1.81 14.84 -11.48
CA VAL A 68 0.74 14.79 -10.47
C VAL A 68 1.08 13.73 -9.43
N GLN A 69 0.89 14.07 -8.14
CA GLN A 69 1.05 13.12 -7.06
C GLN A 69 0.00 12.01 -7.16
N HIS A 70 0.42 10.78 -6.98
CA HIS A 70 -0.36 9.55 -7.22
C HIS A 70 -1.73 9.54 -6.51
N HIS A 71 -1.72 9.71 -5.17
CA HIS A 71 -2.93 9.65 -4.35
C HIS A 71 -3.85 10.87 -4.56
N TYR A 72 -3.25 12.02 -4.87
CA TYR A 72 -4.02 13.20 -5.29
C TYR A 72 -4.73 12.94 -6.63
N ALA A 73 -4.08 12.26 -7.57
CA ALA A 73 -4.72 11.88 -8.84
C ALA A 73 -5.90 10.92 -8.62
N HIS A 74 -5.82 9.97 -7.67
CA HIS A 74 -6.95 9.12 -7.28
C HIS A 74 -8.13 9.94 -6.75
N ILE A 75 -7.86 10.92 -5.89
CA ILE A 75 -8.91 11.78 -5.33
C ILE A 75 -9.55 12.64 -6.41
N LEU A 76 -8.75 13.26 -7.30
CA LEU A 76 -9.25 14.04 -8.43
C LEU A 76 -10.09 13.20 -9.38
N SER A 77 -9.71 11.95 -9.62
CA SER A 77 -10.49 11.02 -10.44
C SER A 77 -11.87 10.76 -9.84
N CYS A 78 -11.94 10.54 -8.51
CA CYS A 78 -13.20 10.36 -7.80
C CYS A 78 -14.06 11.65 -7.83
N MET A 79 -13.44 12.81 -7.63
CA MET A 79 -14.14 14.10 -7.74
C MET A 79 -14.71 14.31 -9.14
N ALA A 80 -13.94 14.01 -10.18
CA ALA A 80 -14.37 14.14 -11.57
C ALA A 80 -15.52 13.18 -11.92
N GLU A 81 -15.49 11.94 -11.43
CA GLU A 81 -16.56 10.95 -11.64
C GLU A 81 -17.89 11.41 -11.01
N ASN A 82 -17.82 12.17 -9.92
CA ASN A 82 -18.98 12.64 -9.18
C ASN A 82 -19.35 14.11 -9.47
N ASP A 83 -18.76 14.73 -10.48
CA ASP A 83 -18.95 16.15 -10.83
C ASP A 83 -18.77 17.11 -9.63
N TRP A 84 -17.83 16.77 -8.73
CA TRP A 84 -17.58 17.51 -7.50
C TRP A 84 -16.39 18.45 -7.66
N MET A 85 -16.61 19.76 -7.48
CA MET A 85 -15.59 20.80 -7.69
C MET A 85 -15.13 21.49 -6.40
N GLU A 86 -15.82 21.21 -5.29
CA GLU A 86 -15.50 21.81 -4.00
C GLU A 86 -14.39 21.02 -3.27
N GLN A 87 -13.79 21.62 -2.25
CA GLN A 87 -12.78 20.97 -1.42
C GLN A 87 -13.33 19.72 -0.74
N VAL A 88 -12.51 18.67 -0.68
CA VAL A 88 -12.84 17.37 -0.08
C VAL A 88 -11.78 16.91 0.91
N ILE A 89 -12.19 16.04 1.82
CA ILE A 89 -11.27 15.14 2.54
C ILE A 89 -11.24 13.84 1.75
N GLY A 90 -10.14 13.62 1.04
CA GLY A 90 -9.89 12.40 0.28
C GLY A 90 -9.15 11.37 1.12
N VAL A 91 -9.67 10.14 1.16
CA VAL A 91 -8.98 8.97 1.73
C VAL A 91 -8.51 8.11 0.56
N SER A 92 -7.21 7.96 0.42
CA SER A 92 -6.62 7.17 -0.67
C SER A 92 -5.77 6.04 -0.08
N PHE A 93 -6.31 4.82 -0.16
CA PHE A 93 -5.63 3.59 0.27
C PHE A 93 -5.17 2.81 -0.96
N ASP A 94 -3.87 2.54 -1.00
CA ASP A 94 -3.19 1.95 -2.15
C ASP A 94 -2.00 1.09 -1.73
N GLY A 95 -1.45 0.37 -2.70
CA GLY A 95 -0.25 -0.45 -2.54
C GLY A 95 1.05 0.35 -2.58
N THR A 96 1.16 1.33 -3.49
CA THR A 96 2.40 2.09 -3.65
C THR A 96 2.17 3.35 -4.48
N GLY A 97 2.48 4.51 -3.93
CA GLY A 97 2.60 5.77 -4.65
C GLY A 97 3.80 6.57 -4.18
N TYR A 98 4.37 7.38 -5.06
CA TYR A 98 5.53 8.21 -4.75
C TYR A 98 5.10 9.44 -3.94
N GLY A 99 5.58 9.53 -2.70
CA GLY A 99 5.32 10.66 -1.82
C GLY A 99 6.11 11.91 -2.21
N THR A 100 5.55 13.08 -1.91
CA THR A 100 6.25 14.37 -2.14
C THR A 100 7.48 14.53 -1.25
N ASP A 101 7.59 13.72 -0.20
CA ASP A 101 8.71 13.63 0.74
C ASP A 101 9.73 12.54 0.37
N GLY A 102 9.52 11.85 -0.76
CA GLY A 102 10.37 10.76 -1.24
C GLY A 102 10.15 9.43 -0.52
N THR A 103 9.13 9.31 0.32
CA THR A 103 8.71 8.08 0.98
C THR A 103 7.65 7.34 0.14
N ILE A 104 7.31 6.11 0.55
CA ILE A 104 6.22 5.36 -0.07
C ILE A 104 4.91 5.73 0.62
N TRP A 105 3.99 6.30 -0.13
CA TRP A 105 2.63 6.57 0.32
C TRP A 105 1.68 5.46 -0.11
N GLY A 106 0.53 5.34 0.59
CA GLY A 106 -0.52 4.38 0.25
C GLY A 106 -1.61 4.24 1.32
N GLY A 107 -1.57 5.07 2.35
CA GLY A 107 -2.61 5.12 3.39
C GLY A 107 -2.87 6.57 3.80
N GLU A 108 -3.33 7.40 2.84
CA GLU A 108 -3.29 8.84 2.93
C GLU A 108 -4.65 9.45 3.19
N ILE A 109 -4.65 10.53 3.98
CA ILE A 109 -5.80 11.41 4.17
C ILE A 109 -5.37 12.80 3.70
N LEU A 110 -5.98 13.27 2.61
CA LEU A 110 -5.63 14.54 1.97
C LEU A 110 -6.82 15.50 2.03
N LEU A 111 -6.57 16.72 2.41
CA LEU A 111 -7.48 17.83 2.16
C LEU A 111 -7.16 18.35 0.76
N ALA A 112 -8.05 18.16 -0.20
CA ALA A 112 -7.79 18.35 -1.62
C ALA A 112 -8.88 19.16 -2.30
N ASP A 113 -8.50 19.92 -3.32
CA ASP A 113 -9.36 20.61 -4.28
C ASP A 113 -8.70 20.56 -5.66
N LEU A 114 -9.21 21.31 -6.64
CA LEU A 114 -8.68 21.33 -8.00
C LEU A 114 -7.31 22.04 -8.10
N ASP A 115 -6.97 22.89 -7.15
CA ASP A 115 -5.74 23.70 -7.16
C ASP A 115 -4.58 22.98 -6.46
N GLY A 116 -4.88 21.99 -5.60
CA GLY A 116 -3.84 21.24 -4.90
C GLY A 116 -4.35 20.41 -3.73
N PHE A 117 -3.40 19.99 -2.90
CA PHE A 117 -3.72 19.20 -1.71
C PHE A 117 -2.80 19.50 -0.53
N ARG A 118 -3.27 19.19 0.65
CA ARG A 118 -2.49 19.14 1.89
C ARG A 118 -2.67 17.78 2.55
N ARG A 119 -1.58 17.10 2.86
CA ARG A 119 -1.58 15.84 3.61
C ARG A 119 -1.95 16.15 5.06
N ILE A 120 -3.13 15.72 5.50
CA ILE A 120 -3.66 15.97 6.84
C ILE A 120 -3.58 14.75 7.74
N GLY A 121 -3.38 13.56 7.19
CA GLY A 121 -3.20 12.35 7.95
C GLY A 121 -2.69 11.20 7.10
N SER A 122 -2.30 10.13 7.77
CA SER A 122 -1.93 8.86 7.15
C SER A 122 -2.05 7.71 8.16
N ILE A 123 -1.90 6.47 7.70
CA ILE A 123 -1.56 5.39 8.63
C ILE A 123 -0.18 5.65 9.24
N GLU A 124 0.09 5.02 10.38
CA GLU A 124 1.38 5.11 11.06
C GLU A 124 2.50 4.59 10.15
N PRO A 125 3.59 5.35 9.95
CA PRO A 125 4.69 4.93 9.10
C PRO A 125 5.41 3.69 9.64
N PHE A 126 5.85 2.83 8.75
CA PHE A 126 6.71 1.70 9.06
C PHE A 126 7.86 1.59 8.05
N LEU A 127 8.95 0.89 8.40
CA LEU A 127 10.05 0.66 7.48
C LEU A 127 9.72 -0.52 6.56
N GLN A 128 9.61 -0.25 5.26
CA GLN A 128 9.48 -1.27 4.21
C GLN A 128 10.87 -1.62 3.69
N ALA A 129 11.34 -2.84 3.99
CA ALA A 129 12.65 -3.32 3.56
C ALA A 129 12.51 -4.50 2.61
N GLY A 130 13.38 -4.55 1.57
CA GLY A 130 13.41 -5.62 0.57
C GLY A 130 13.03 -5.20 -0.85
N GLY A 131 12.81 -3.90 -1.10
CA GLY A 131 12.44 -3.39 -2.42
C GLY A 131 11.19 -4.07 -2.98
N ASP A 132 11.16 -4.38 -4.29
CA ASP A 132 10.01 -4.97 -4.98
C ASP A 132 9.59 -6.34 -4.44
N LEU A 133 10.52 -7.10 -3.84
CA LEU A 133 10.18 -8.36 -3.19
C LEU A 133 9.25 -8.17 -1.98
N SER A 134 9.30 -7.03 -1.32
CA SER A 134 8.42 -6.73 -0.20
C SER A 134 6.94 -6.63 -0.59
N ALA A 135 6.64 -6.34 -1.85
CA ALA A 135 5.28 -6.34 -2.40
C ALA A 135 4.76 -7.76 -2.72
N LYS A 136 5.66 -8.72 -2.91
CA LYS A 136 5.33 -10.13 -3.22
C LYS A 136 5.44 -11.04 -2.00
N GLU A 137 6.29 -10.71 -1.06
CA GLU A 137 6.58 -11.50 0.14
C GLU A 137 6.10 -10.79 1.40
N GLY A 138 4.80 -10.87 1.69
CA GLY A 138 4.13 -10.22 2.83
C GLY A 138 4.76 -10.54 4.18
N TRP A 139 5.46 -11.68 4.32
CA TRP A 139 6.22 -12.00 5.53
C TRP A 139 7.32 -10.96 5.84
N ARG A 140 7.91 -10.30 4.82
CA ARG A 140 8.91 -9.24 5.04
C ARG A 140 8.29 -8.03 5.71
N ILE A 141 7.09 -7.68 5.27
CA ILE A 141 6.33 -6.59 5.91
C ILE A 141 5.91 -7.00 7.32
N ALA A 142 5.45 -8.24 7.51
CA ALA A 142 5.13 -8.75 8.84
C ALA A 142 6.32 -8.60 9.81
N VAL A 143 7.54 -8.95 9.37
CA VAL A 143 8.76 -8.74 10.17
C VAL A 143 8.98 -7.25 10.49
N SER A 144 8.76 -6.35 9.54
CA SER A 144 8.89 -4.90 9.76
C SER A 144 7.87 -4.37 10.77
N LEU A 145 6.62 -4.81 10.67
CA LEU A 145 5.56 -4.43 11.59
C LEU A 145 5.80 -4.98 13.01
N ILE A 146 6.25 -6.23 13.13
CA ILE A 146 6.62 -6.83 14.42
C ILE A 146 7.83 -6.10 15.02
N TRP A 147 8.83 -5.76 14.20
CA TRP A 147 9.98 -4.96 14.64
C TRP A 147 9.55 -3.61 15.24
N GLN A 148 8.58 -2.94 14.64
CA GLN A 148 8.06 -1.66 15.14
C GLN A 148 7.41 -1.74 16.50
N ILE A 149 6.78 -2.86 16.83
CA ILE A 149 6.04 -3.05 18.10
C ILE A 149 6.85 -3.73 19.20
N SER A 150 8.02 -4.28 18.90
CA SER A 150 8.84 -5.06 19.82
C SER A 150 9.95 -4.23 20.49
N GLU A 151 10.34 -4.61 21.69
CA GLU A 151 11.38 -3.92 22.46
C GLU A 151 12.80 -4.42 22.13
N SER A 152 12.92 -5.63 21.58
CA SER A 152 14.22 -6.26 21.29
C SER A 152 14.18 -7.17 20.07
N LYS A 153 15.37 -7.42 19.49
CA LYS A 153 15.52 -8.37 18.37
C LYS A 153 15.15 -9.79 18.76
N ASP A 154 15.46 -10.18 19.99
CA ASP A 154 15.18 -11.53 20.48
C ASP A 154 13.66 -11.75 20.57
N GLU A 155 12.92 -10.76 21.03
CA GLU A 155 11.46 -10.77 21.03
C GLU A 155 10.90 -10.91 19.61
N VAL A 156 11.41 -10.14 18.64
CA VAL A 156 11.00 -10.26 17.23
C VAL A 156 11.24 -11.67 16.70
N ILE A 157 12.40 -12.25 16.95
CA ILE A 157 12.74 -13.62 16.51
C ILE A 157 11.78 -14.64 17.15
N GLN A 158 11.49 -14.50 18.44
CA GLN A 158 10.55 -15.39 19.13
C GLN A 158 9.14 -15.31 18.53
N ILE A 159 8.64 -14.12 18.26
CA ILE A 159 7.34 -13.92 17.62
C ILE A 159 7.33 -14.54 16.21
N ILE A 160 8.35 -14.27 15.39
CA ILE A 160 8.48 -14.81 14.03
C ILE A 160 8.48 -16.34 14.04
N GLN A 161 9.21 -16.96 14.95
CA GLN A 161 9.28 -18.41 15.11
C GLN A 161 7.92 -18.99 15.55
N LYS A 162 7.27 -18.37 16.55
CA LYS A 162 5.97 -18.77 17.05
C LYS A 162 4.89 -18.71 15.95
N LEU A 163 4.92 -17.66 15.12
CA LEU A 163 4.01 -17.49 13.98
C LEU A 163 4.42 -18.29 12.72
N GLY A 164 5.61 -18.89 12.73
CA GLY A 164 6.16 -19.61 11.58
C GLY A 164 6.23 -18.75 10.31
N LEU A 165 6.55 -17.45 10.45
CA LEU A 165 6.50 -16.49 9.33
C LEU A 165 7.54 -16.79 8.24
N CYS A 166 8.79 -17.03 8.64
CA CYS A 166 9.92 -17.37 7.79
C CYS A 166 11.00 -18.12 8.57
N GLU A 167 12.05 -18.56 7.88
CA GLU A 167 13.20 -19.18 8.53
C GLU A 167 13.98 -18.16 9.37
N GLU A 168 14.62 -18.59 10.46
CA GLU A 168 15.39 -17.72 11.35
C GLU A 168 16.50 -16.95 10.62
N LYS A 169 17.12 -17.59 9.61
CA LYS A 169 18.16 -16.95 8.78
C LYS A 169 17.57 -15.78 7.95
N GLU A 170 16.38 -15.96 7.38
CA GLU A 170 15.69 -14.92 6.62
C GLU A 170 15.28 -13.77 7.53
N ALA A 171 14.76 -14.08 8.73
CA ALA A 171 14.41 -13.10 9.75
C ALA A 171 15.62 -12.25 10.15
N LYS A 172 16.77 -12.88 10.44
CA LYS A 172 18.02 -12.17 10.82
C LYS A 172 18.50 -11.22 9.71
N VAL A 173 18.40 -11.64 8.43
CA VAL A 173 18.74 -10.78 7.29
C VAL A 173 17.80 -9.59 7.21
N GLN A 174 16.49 -9.82 7.31
CA GLN A 174 15.48 -8.77 7.25
C GLN A 174 15.67 -7.77 8.41
N LEU A 175 15.91 -8.24 9.63
CA LEU A 175 16.19 -7.39 10.78
C LEU A 175 17.46 -6.54 10.61
N ALA A 176 18.51 -7.13 10.04
CA ALA A 176 19.74 -6.37 9.74
C ALA A 176 19.52 -5.27 8.70
N MET A 177 18.63 -5.50 7.72
CA MET A 177 18.24 -4.48 6.74
C MET A 177 17.46 -3.36 7.41
N LEU A 178 16.50 -3.67 8.27
CA LEU A 178 15.70 -2.68 9.01
C LEU A 178 16.58 -1.82 9.92
N GLU A 179 17.43 -2.47 10.74
CA GLU A 179 18.31 -1.77 11.68
C GLU A 179 19.27 -0.81 10.98
N ARG A 180 19.86 -1.27 9.88
CA ARG A 180 20.86 -0.50 9.12
C ARG A 180 20.25 0.39 8.05
N LYS A 181 18.93 0.37 7.89
CA LYS A 181 18.18 1.05 6.82
C LYS A 181 18.72 0.72 5.42
N ILE A 182 19.12 -0.55 5.19
CA ILE A 182 19.63 -1.01 3.90
C ILE A 182 18.45 -1.47 3.06
N ASN A 183 18.28 -0.90 1.86
CA ASN A 183 17.15 -1.16 0.98
C ASN A 183 15.82 -1.12 1.75
N ALA A 184 15.68 -0.11 2.62
CA ALA A 184 14.54 0.14 3.47
C ALA A 184 14.10 1.59 3.30
N VAL A 185 12.82 1.80 3.06
CA VAL A 185 12.18 3.10 2.86
C VAL A 185 11.03 3.21 3.84
N GLU A 186 10.77 4.41 4.34
CA GLU A 186 9.59 4.68 5.14
C GLU A 186 8.33 4.56 4.26
N SER A 187 7.31 3.91 4.79
CA SER A 187 6.10 3.59 4.03
C SER A 187 4.85 3.79 4.89
N THR A 188 3.84 4.40 4.30
CA THR A 188 2.48 4.46 4.81
C THR A 188 1.51 3.63 3.94
N SER A 189 2.01 2.63 3.22
CA SER A 189 1.22 1.78 2.34
C SER A 189 0.20 0.94 3.10
N ALA A 190 -1.09 1.19 2.86
CA ALA A 190 -2.17 0.37 3.39
C ALA A 190 -2.17 -1.04 2.77
N GLY A 191 -1.85 -1.16 1.47
CA GLY A 191 -1.73 -2.46 0.82
C GLY A 191 -0.65 -3.34 1.46
N ARG A 192 0.51 -2.77 1.76
CA ARG A 192 1.59 -3.50 2.48
C ARG A 192 1.20 -3.84 3.90
N LEU A 193 0.50 -2.93 4.60
CA LEU A 193 -0.04 -3.23 5.93
C LEU A 193 -0.95 -4.47 5.88
N PHE A 194 -1.87 -4.54 4.91
CA PHE A 194 -2.75 -5.70 4.75
C PHE A 194 -1.97 -6.98 4.42
N ASP A 195 -0.94 -6.91 3.57
CA ASP A 195 -0.07 -8.05 3.28
C ASP A 195 0.64 -8.57 4.54
N GLY A 196 1.17 -7.65 5.36
CA GLY A 196 1.81 -7.98 6.63
C GLY A 196 0.85 -8.60 7.65
N ILE A 197 -0.35 -8.03 7.81
CA ILE A 197 -1.41 -8.58 8.68
C ILE A 197 -1.86 -9.96 8.18
N SER A 198 -2.07 -10.13 6.87
CA SER A 198 -2.42 -11.41 6.27
C SER A 198 -1.37 -12.48 6.56
N ALA A 199 -0.08 -12.11 6.53
CA ALA A 199 1.02 -13.01 6.88
C ALA A 199 1.05 -13.35 8.38
N ILE A 200 0.86 -12.36 9.28
CA ILE A 200 0.80 -12.54 10.74
C ILE A 200 -0.34 -13.50 11.10
N LEU A 201 -1.50 -13.34 10.49
CA LEU A 201 -2.67 -14.20 10.70
C LEU A 201 -2.54 -15.59 10.04
N GLY A 202 -1.44 -15.87 9.35
CA GLY A 202 -1.20 -17.16 8.67
C GLY A 202 -2.04 -17.39 7.42
N ILE A 203 -2.72 -16.35 6.90
CA ILE A 203 -3.60 -16.44 5.73
C ILE A 203 -2.77 -16.52 4.45
N ARG A 204 -1.84 -15.53 4.23
CA ARG A 204 -1.00 -15.50 3.04
C ARG A 204 0.35 -14.85 3.36
N LYS A 205 1.45 -15.59 3.20
CA LYS A 205 2.82 -15.09 3.45
C LYS A 205 3.51 -14.56 2.19
N LYS A 206 3.05 -15.02 1.02
CA LYS A 206 3.55 -14.64 -0.31
C LYS A 206 2.37 -14.50 -1.26
N SER A 207 2.45 -13.51 -2.15
CA SER A 207 1.45 -13.26 -3.20
C SER A 207 2.00 -13.63 -4.57
N SER A 208 1.19 -14.26 -5.39
CA SER A 208 1.51 -14.62 -6.79
C SER A 208 1.04 -13.55 -7.79
N PHE A 209 0.12 -12.69 -7.37
CA PHE A 209 -0.38 -11.55 -8.11
C PHE A 209 -0.70 -10.40 -7.14
N GLU A 210 -0.86 -9.20 -7.69
CA GLU A 210 -1.11 -7.99 -6.91
C GLU A 210 -2.45 -8.06 -6.16
N GLY A 211 -2.43 -7.70 -4.86
CA GLY A 211 -3.62 -7.71 -4.00
C GLY A 211 -4.05 -9.09 -3.48
N GLU A 212 -3.37 -10.19 -3.82
CA GLU A 212 -3.76 -11.55 -3.40
C GLU A 212 -3.91 -11.68 -1.88
N ALA A 213 -2.95 -11.15 -1.11
CA ALA A 213 -2.98 -11.25 0.34
C ALA A 213 -4.09 -10.39 0.96
N SER A 214 -4.32 -9.19 0.43
CA SER A 214 -5.39 -8.29 0.87
C SER A 214 -6.77 -8.88 0.60
N MET A 215 -7.00 -9.43 -0.60
CA MET A 215 -8.26 -10.13 -0.94
C MET A 215 -8.47 -11.37 -0.09
N ALA A 216 -7.42 -12.16 0.17
CA ALA A 216 -7.52 -13.34 1.02
C ALA A 216 -7.91 -12.95 2.46
N LEU A 217 -7.41 -11.82 2.96
CA LEU A 217 -7.78 -11.27 4.26
C LEU A 217 -9.25 -10.85 4.29
N GLU A 218 -9.74 -10.17 3.26
CA GLU A 218 -11.14 -9.78 3.10
C GLU A 218 -12.06 -11.00 3.09
N PHE A 219 -11.75 -12.01 2.26
CA PHE A 219 -12.55 -13.25 2.19
C PHE A 219 -12.57 -14.03 3.52
N ALA A 220 -11.45 -14.00 4.27
CA ALA A 220 -11.41 -14.62 5.59
C ALA A 220 -12.33 -13.89 6.57
N ALA A 221 -12.35 -12.55 6.54
CA ALA A 221 -13.23 -11.73 7.35
C ALA A 221 -14.71 -11.96 7.01
N GLU A 222 -15.08 -11.95 5.72
CA GLU A 222 -16.45 -12.28 5.28
C GLU A 222 -16.90 -13.68 5.71
N ALA A 223 -16.02 -14.68 5.56
CA ALA A 223 -16.32 -16.04 5.97
C ALA A 223 -16.57 -16.15 7.48
N TYR A 224 -15.85 -15.38 8.27
CA TYR A 224 -16.07 -15.27 9.70
C TYR A 224 -17.42 -14.64 10.03
N GLU A 225 -17.74 -13.48 9.46
CA GLU A 225 -19.04 -12.80 9.67
C GLU A 225 -20.23 -13.71 9.31
N LYS A 226 -20.13 -14.42 8.19
CA LYS A 226 -21.19 -15.38 7.76
C LYS A 226 -21.38 -16.54 8.73
N ARG A 227 -20.30 -16.99 9.41
CA ARG A 227 -20.38 -18.13 10.38
C ARG A 227 -20.83 -17.69 11.76
N SER A 228 -20.31 -16.57 12.27
CA SER A 228 -20.59 -16.11 13.62
C SER A 228 -21.93 -15.41 13.76
N GLY A 229 -22.46 -14.86 12.67
CA GLY A 229 -23.63 -13.96 12.71
C GLY A 229 -23.32 -12.61 13.32
N GLU A 230 -22.08 -12.36 13.75
CA GLU A 230 -21.61 -11.14 14.37
C GLU A 230 -21.02 -10.21 13.29
N LYS A 231 -21.65 -9.07 13.07
CA LYS A 231 -21.18 -8.06 12.10
C LYS A 231 -20.01 -7.19 12.60
N LYS A 232 -19.65 -7.28 13.89
CA LYS A 232 -18.55 -6.47 14.47
C LYS A 232 -17.94 -7.18 15.66
N ILE A 233 -16.70 -7.63 15.51
CA ILE A 233 -15.84 -7.87 16.67
C ILE A 233 -15.07 -6.57 16.92
N ASN A 234 -15.31 -5.96 18.07
CA ASN A 234 -14.59 -4.77 18.48
C ASN A 234 -13.32 -5.21 19.22
N VAL A 235 -12.31 -5.67 18.48
CA VAL A 235 -10.99 -6.09 19.02
C VAL A 235 -10.28 -4.93 19.74
N LEU A 236 -10.71 -3.70 19.44
CA LEU A 236 -10.17 -2.46 20.02
C LEU A 236 -11.11 -1.84 21.07
N ASP A 237 -12.05 -2.62 21.61
CA ASP A 237 -13.02 -2.14 22.58
C ASP A 237 -12.32 -1.60 23.83
N GLY A 238 -12.60 -0.34 24.16
CA GLY A 238 -12.00 0.40 25.28
C GLY A 238 -10.80 1.28 24.94
N GLN A 239 -10.26 1.27 23.71
CA GLN A 239 -9.18 2.18 23.31
C GLN A 239 -9.73 3.47 22.69
N LYS A 240 -9.76 4.54 23.45
CA LYS A 240 -10.40 5.82 23.08
C LYS A 240 -9.67 6.62 21.99
N CYS A 241 -8.42 6.32 21.66
CA CYS A 241 -7.66 7.08 20.68
C CYS A 241 -6.88 6.15 19.77
N LEU A 242 -7.27 6.08 18.51
CA LEU A 242 -6.56 5.37 17.44
C LEU A 242 -5.69 6.31 16.61
N THR A 243 -5.62 7.58 17.00
CA THR A 243 -4.84 8.61 16.33
C THR A 243 -3.85 9.27 17.27
N GLU A 244 -2.76 9.77 16.71
CA GLU A 244 -1.76 10.60 17.37
C GLU A 244 -1.33 11.69 16.39
N SER A 245 -1.13 12.91 16.92
CA SER A 245 -0.64 14.02 16.10
C SER A 245 0.88 13.91 15.92
N ALA A 246 1.33 13.88 14.67
CA ALA A 246 2.74 13.94 14.33
C ALA A 246 3.30 15.37 14.48
N ASP A 247 4.64 15.49 14.53
CA ASP A 247 5.33 16.77 14.67
C ASP A 247 5.04 17.78 13.55
N ASP A 248 4.68 17.28 12.37
CA ASP A 248 4.31 18.08 11.18
C ASP A 248 2.82 18.46 11.13
N GLY A 249 2.06 18.11 12.17
CA GLY A 249 0.64 18.43 12.31
C GLY A 249 -0.30 17.49 11.55
N ARG A 250 0.18 16.35 11.05
CA ARG A 250 -0.66 15.27 10.51
C ARG A 250 -1.25 14.42 11.64
N GLU A 251 -2.40 13.84 11.41
CA GLU A 251 -2.96 12.81 12.26
C GLU A 251 -2.53 11.42 11.77
N LEU A 252 -1.93 10.63 12.66
CA LEU A 252 -1.50 9.25 12.38
C LEU A 252 -2.53 8.27 12.91
N LEU A 253 -3.02 7.38 12.06
CA LEU A 253 -3.80 6.22 12.48
C LEU A 253 -2.84 5.16 13.03
N LEU A 254 -2.91 4.88 14.33
CA LEU A 254 -1.98 3.99 15.05
C LEU A 254 -2.17 2.52 14.67
N THR A 255 -1.67 2.13 13.51
CA THR A 255 -1.77 0.77 12.98
C THR A 255 -0.92 -0.24 13.76
N SER A 256 0.09 0.19 14.50
CA SER A 256 0.85 -0.65 15.45
C SER A 256 -0.04 -1.33 16.49
N ARG A 257 -1.15 -0.70 16.91
CA ARG A 257 -2.13 -1.32 17.81
C ARG A 257 -2.87 -2.48 17.15
N LEU A 258 -3.21 -2.35 15.88
CA LEU A 258 -3.80 -3.43 15.11
C LEU A 258 -2.82 -4.60 14.94
N VAL A 259 -1.54 -4.30 14.70
CA VAL A 259 -0.48 -5.31 14.62
C VAL A 259 -0.33 -6.06 15.95
N ARG A 260 -0.29 -5.35 17.09
CA ARG A 260 -0.25 -5.98 18.43
C ARG A 260 -1.42 -6.92 18.65
N ALA A 261 -2.64 -6.45 18.37
CA ALA A 261 -3.85 -7.27 18.51
C ALA A 261 -3.79 -8.55 17.64
N ALA A 262 -3.34 -8.44 16.39
CA ALA A 262 -3.19 -9.59 15.50
C ALA A 262 -2.16 -10.61 16.03
N VAL A 263 -1.00 -10.14 16.51
CA VAL A 263 0.03 -11.01 17.10
C VAL A 263 -0.48 -11.70 18.37
N GLU A 264 -1.16 -10.97 19.25
CA GLU A 264 -1.72 -11.51 20.50
C GLU A 264 -2.77 -12.61 20.23
N VAL A 265 -3.70 -12.37 19.31
CA VAL A 265 -4.76 -13.34 18.96
C VAL A 265 -4.15 -14.64 18.47
N VAL A 266 -3.22 -14.60 17.51
CA VAL A 266 -2.61 -15.82 16.96
C VAL A 266 -1.72 -16.51 18.00
N SER A 267 -1.02 -15.73 18.84
CA SER A 267 -0.20 -16.29 19.92
C SER A 267 -1.02 -17.08 20.94
N ASN A 268 -2.19 -16.57 21.32
CA ASN A 268 -3.08 -17.21 22.29
C ASN A 268 -3.76 -18.47 21.73
N ILE A 269 -4.12 -18.47 20.43
CA ILE A 269 -4.68 -19.67 19.77
C ILE A 269 -3.67 -20.82 19.78
N GLY A 270 -2.39 -20.53 19.48
CA GLY A 270 -1.33 -21.53 19.51
C GLY A 270 -1.12 -22.15 20.91
N GLU A 271 -1.23 -21.37 21.98
CA GLU A 271 -1.11 -21.87 23.36
C GLU A 271 -2.29 -22.76 23.76
N ASN A 272 -3.49 -22.42 23.38
CA ASN A 272 -4.68 -23.21 23.67
C ASN A 272 -4.69 -24.55 22.90
N ALA A 273 -4.23 -24.57 21.63
CA ALA A 273 -4.11 -25.80 20.85
C ALA A 273 -3.08 -26.78 21.46
N VAL A 274 -1.95 -26.27 22.00
CA VAL A 274 -0.93 -27.10 22.69
C VAL A 274 -1.46 -27.61 24.02
N ALA A 275 -2.35 -26.87 24.71
CA ALA A 275 -2.94 -27.30 25.97
C ALA A 275 -3.98 -28.42 25.76
N GLU A 276 -4.71 -28.42 24.65
CA GLU A 276 -5.67 -29.51 24.32
C GLU A 276 -4.96 -30.82 23.92
N ASP A 277 -3.82 -30.75 23.22
CA ASP A 277 -3.04 -31.95 22.82
C ASP A 277 -2.24 -32.59 23.99
N THR A 278 -2.17 -31.95 25.17
CA THR A 278 -1.49 -32.52 26.35
C THR A 278 -2.44 -33.25 27.31
N PHE A 279 -3.72 -33.39 26.99
CA PHE A 279 -4.74 -34.06 27.80
C PHE A 279 -5.35 -35.34 27.15
N ASP A 280 -4.78 -35.83 26.06
CA ASP A 280 -5.02 -37.16 25.51
C ASP A 280 -3.73 -38.00 25.77
#